data_b5595e71354bd98d503e3fd9b2cc4bed
#
_entry.id   b5595e71354bd98d503e3fd9b2cc4bed
#
_cell.length_a   1.000
_cell.length_b   1.000
_cell.length_c   1.000
_cell.angle_alpha   90.00
_cell.angle_beta   90.00
_cell.angle_gamma   90.00
#
_symmetry.space_group_name_H-M   'P 1'
#
loop_
_entity.id
_entity.type
_entity.pdbx_description
1 polymer ?
#
loop_
_entity_poly.entity_id
_entity_poly.type
_entity_poly.pdbx_seq_one_letter_code
_entity_poly.pdbx_strand_id
1 'polypeptide(L)' 'MTQFAMTTREGSIVIKTNADSLEEAINHFDKMKQLPRKEFLKLFLVTEIKR' A
#
# COMPACT_ATOMS: atom_id res chain seq x y z
N MET A 1 -15.84 -2.15 -2.29
CA MET A 1 -14.38 -2.21 -2.18
C MET A 1 -13.79 -0.82 -2.08
N THR A 2 -12.75 -0.68 -1.30
CA THR A 2 -12.07 0.59 -1.13
C THR A 2 -10.76 0.57 -1.91
N GLN A 3 -10.46 1.68 -2.54
CA GLN A 3 -9.21 1.79 -3.29
C GLN A 3 -8.10 2.31 -2.37
N PHE A 4 -6.93 1.68 -2.45
CA PHE A 4 -5.76 2.09 -1.69
C PHE A 4 -4.60 2.35 -2.63
N ALA A 5 -3.74 3.27 -2.25
CA ALA A 5 -2.54 3.58 -3.02
C ALA A 5 -1.30 3.34 -2.18
N MET A 6 -0.30 2.74 -2.81
CA MET A 6 1.03 2.62 -2.23
C MET A 6 1.86 3.78 -2.77
N THR A 7 2.41 4.57 -1.86
CA THR A 7 3.22 5.73 -2.25
C THR A 7 4.62 5.63 -1.67
N THR A 8 5.56 6.31 -2.30
CA THR A 8 6.89 6.47 -1.73
C THR A 8 6.81 7.51 -0.62
N ARG A 9 7.88 7.63 0.15
CA ARG A 9 7.98 8.64 1.21
C ARG A 9 7.93 10.06 0.65
N GLU A 10 8.22 10.20 -0.61
CA GLU A 10 8.17 11.50 -1.28
C GLU A 10 6.77 11.86 -1.76
N GLY A 11 5.84 10.92 -1.67
CA GLY A 11 4.47 11.15 -2.05
C GLY A 11 4.10 10.70 -3.45
N SER A 12 5.01 10.08 -4.17
CA SER A 12 4.72 9.57 -5.52
C SER A 12 3.93 8.28 -5.45
N ILE A 13 2.84 8.19 -6.21
CA ILE A 13 2.04 6.98 -6.26
C ILE A 13 2.75 5.94 -7.11
N VAL A 14 2.98 4.76 -6.53
CA VAL A 14 3.60 3.66 -7.23
C VAL A 14 2.55 2.76 -7.87
N ILE A 15 1.56 2.35 -7.09
CA ILE A 15 0.52 1.45 -7.57
C ILE A 15 -0.74 1.63 -6.72
N LYS A 16 -1.89 1.29 -7.31
CA LYS A 16 -3.18 1.32 -6.62
C LYS A 16 -3.78 -0.08 -6.61
N THR A 17 -4.54 -0.39 -5.58
CA THR A 17 -5.25 -1.65 -5.50
C THR A 17 -6.59 -1.45 -4.79
N ASN A 18 -7.50 -2.39 -4.99
CA ASN A 18 -8.77 -2.43 -4.28
C ASN A 18 -8.67 -3.48 -3.18
N ALA A 19 -9.14 -3.16 -2.00
CA ALA A 19 -9.13 -4.07 -0.88
C ALA A 19 -10.27 -3.72 0.07
N ASP A 20 -10.62 -4.67 0.94
CA ASP A 20 -11.70 -4.44 1.90
C ASP A 20 -11.23 -3.69 3.13
N SER A 21 -9.93 -3.70 3.40
CA SER A 21 -9.36 -3.01 4.54
C SER A 21 -7.93 -2.60 4.24
N LEU A 22 -7.42 -1.69 5.07
CA LEU A 22 -6.04 -1.25 4.97
C LEU A 22 -5.06 -2.42 5.14
N GLU A 23 -5.36 -3.31 6.07
CA GLU A 23 -4.51 -4.47 6.32
C GLU A 23 -4.42 -5.37 5.09
N GLU A 24 -5.53 -5.61 4.42
CA GLU A 24 -5.52 -6.39 3.19
C GLU A 24 -4.70 -5.72 2.11
N ALA A 25 -4.80 -4.40 2.00
CA ALA A 25 -4.02 -3.65 1.03
C ALA A 25 -2.52 -3.79 1.32
N ILE A 26 -2.14 -3.65 2.58
CA ILE A 26 -0.74 -3.80 2.98
C ILE A 26 -0.23 -5.20 2.67
N ASN A 27 -1.03 -6.22 2.99
CA ASN A 27 -0.67 -7.62 2.69
C ASN A 27 -0.44 -7.82 1.20
N HIS A 28 -1.31 -7.25 0.38
CA HIS A 28 -1.19 -7.35 -1.06
C HIS A 28 0.11 -6.73 -1.57
N PHE A 29 0.42 -5.53 -1.07
CA PHE A 29 1.64 -4.83 -1.48
C PHE A 29 2.90 -5.51 -0.96
N ASP A 30 2.85 -6.06 0.26
CA ASP A 30 3.97 -6.82 0.82
C ASP A 30 4.35 -7.99 -0.09
N LYS A 31 3.34 -8.73 -0.54
CA LYS A 31 3.56 -9.87 -1.42
C LYS A 31 4.11 -9.43 -2.77
N MET A 32 3.59 -8.32 -3.27
CA MET A 32 4.00 -7.80 -4.57
C MET A 32 5.47 -7.39 -4.55
N LYS A 33 5.91 -6.78 -3.47
CA LYS A 33 7.29 -6.32 -3.32
C LYS A 33 8.21 -7.37 -2.72
N GLN A 34 7.66 -8.45 -2.19
CA GLN A 34 8.42 -9.52 -1.54
C GLN A 34 9.27 -8.99 -0.39
N LEU A 35 8.70 -8.05 0.38
CA LEU A 35 9.39 -7.46 1.52
C LEU A 35 8.65 -7.79 2.81
N PRO A 36 9.37 -7.96 3.93
CA PRO A 36 8.72 -8.03 5.23
C PRO A 36 7.96 -6.74 5.50
N ARG A 37 6.84 -6.84 6.21
CA ARG A 37 6.01 -5.66 6.49
C ARG A 37 6.82 -4.52 7.11
N LYS A 38 7.73 -4.84 8.01
CA LYS A 38 8.58 -3.87 8.67
C LYS A 38 9.37 -3.05 7.67
N GLU A 39 10.00 -3.72 6.71
CA GLU A 39 10.79 -3.05 5.67
C GLU A 39 9.89 -2.30 4.71
N PHE A 40 8.76 -2.91 4.35
CA PHE A 40 7.81 -2.29 3.45
C PHE A 40 7.33 -0.94 4.00
N LEU A 41 6.94 -0.90 5.28
CA LEU A 41 6.42 0.32 5.88
C LEU A 41 7.47 1.40 6.09
N LYS A 42 8.75 1.03 6.09
CA LYS A 42 9.83 2.01 6.13
C LYS A 42 10.02 2.70 4.80
N LEU A 43 9.75 2.00 3.70
CA LEU A 43 10.01 2.50 2.36
C LEU A 43 8.78 3.10 1.70
N PHE A 44 7.60 2.62 2.06
CA PHE A 44 6.36 2.99 1.39
C PHE A 44 5.28 3.34 2.39
N LEU A 45 4.28 4.07 1.90
CA LEU A 45 3.09 4.40 2.67
C LEU A 45 1.89 3.85 1.90
N VAL A 46 0.88 3.41 2.65
CA VAL A 46 -0.38 2.95 2.05
C VAL A 46 -1.49 3.85 2.56
N THR A 47 -2.21 4.48 1.65
CA THR A 47 -3.28 5.39 2.00
C THR A 47 -4.57 4.99 1.30
N GLU A 48 -5.69 5.28 1.96
CA GLU A 48 -7.01 5.06 1.38
C GLU A 48 -7.34 6.22 0.44
N ILE A 49 -7.83 5.87 -0.74
CA ILE A 49 -8.27 6.87 -1.70
C ILE A 49 -9.77 7.02 -1.55
N LYS A 50 -10.22 8.18 -1.14
CA LYS A 50 -11.63 8.48 -1.02
C LYS A 50 -12.09 9.29 -2.22
N ARG A 51 -13.28 8.97 -2.67
CA ARG A 51 -13.91 9.74 -3.73
C ARG A 51 -14.94 10.70 -3.14
#